data_3413aaffec76fbc21a33e7be363aed2f
#
_entry.id   3413aaffec76fbc21a33e7be363aed2f
#
_cell.length_a   1.000
_cell.length_b   1.000
_cell.length_c   1.000
_cell.angle_alpha   90.00
_cell.angle_beta   90.00
_cell.angle_gamma   90.00
#
_symmetry.space_group_name_H-M   'P 1'
#
loop_
_entity.id
_entity.type
_entity.pdbx_description
1 polymer ?
#
loop_
_entity_poly.entity_id
_entity_poly.type
_entity_poly.pdbx_seq_one_letter_code
_entity_poly.pdbx_strand_id
1 'polypeptide(L)'
;RPRIPNRRDTLLYEDEFELPFLVPEEERAPEPLAAPAAKPAAPMEPVADEPTRIMTLGKTAAPAVDEPTRVITLEKPAEPPAVELPEAPTPQPVKERPAPAAPAAARRVLISGGARGIGAAAARAFAAAGYQVAVLYHQNAAAAAALEQQLPGCIAIQCDVASRASCELAFHAVEQAMGRVDVLVCNAGIAQQKLFTDITPEEWQRMLDVNLSGAFHLCQLALPGMIRRKQGRILTVSSMWGQTGGSCEVHYSAAKAGLIGLTKALSKYERSSGMPAYCVAPGVIESDLMAAFTAEDKAALAEETPVGRLGTPEEVAKLLVFLAGEDAGYITGQVFGVNGGLVI
;
A
#
# COMPACT_ATOMS: atom_id res chain seq x y z
N ARG A 1 7.39 -31.99 -24.74
CA ARG A 1 6.85 -30.80 -23.99
C ARG A 1 6.82 -31.20 -22.53
N PRO A 2 7.55 -30.57 -21.60
CA PRO A 2 7.46 -30.86 -20.18
C PRO A 2 6.08 -30.42 -19.69
N ARG A 3 5.44 -31.23 -18.85
CA ARG A 3 4.19 -30.91 -18.17
C ARG A 3 4.48 -29.87 -17.09
N ILE A 4 3.77 -28.76 -17.12
CA ILE A 4 3.74 -27.80 -16.02
C ILE A 4 3.04 -28.48 -14.85
N PRO A 5 3.65 -28.58 -13.65
CA PRO A 5 3.00 -29.16 -12.47
C PRO A 5 1.77 -28.33 -12.10
N ASN A 6 0.71 -29.00 -11.71
CA ASN A 6 -0.54 -28.37 -11.29
C ASN A 6 -0.30 -27.65 -9.95
N ARG A 7 -0.79 -26.42 -9.78
CA ARG A 7 -0.65 -25.58 -8.58
C ARG A 7 -1.07 -26.26 -7.25
N ARG A 8 -1.65 -27.45 -7.30
CA ARG A 8 -1.99 -28.24 -6.10
C ARG A 8 -0.83 -29.07 -5.55
N ASP A 9 0.24 -29.24 -6.33
CA ASP A 9 1.37 -30.08 -5.94
C ASP A 9 2.54 -29.28 -5.35
N THR A 10 2.41 -27.96 -5.24
CA THR A 10 3.42 -27.03 -4.67
C THR A 10 3.10 -26.64 -3.22
N LEU A 11 2.16 -27.30 -2.57
CA LEU A 11 1.97 -27.20 -1.11
C LEU A 11 2.95 -28.17 -0.43
N LEU A 12 4.25 -27.97 -0.62
CA LEU A 12 5.30 -28.59 0.17
C LEU A 12 5.45 -27.87 1.52
N TYR A 13 4.36 -27.74 2.28
CA TYR A 13 4.40 -27.14 3.61
C TYR A 13 3.72 -28.02 4.67
N GLU A 14 3.47 -29.29 4.40
CA GLU A 14 2.76 -30.12 5.37
C GLU A 14 3.59 -31.08 6.21
N ASP A 15 4.86 -31.38 5.91
CA ASP A 15 5.50 -32.49 6.64
C ASP A 15 6.93 -32.30 7.16
N GLU A 16 7.60 -31.15 7.02
CA GLU A 16 8.99 -31.03 7.55
C GLU A 16 9.35 -29.68 8.22
N PHE A 17 8.38 -28.86 8.61
CA PHE A 17 8.67 -27.74 9.50
C PHE A 17 8.36 -28.14 10.94
N GLU A 18 9.31 -28.74 11.64
CA GLU A 18 9.35 -28.74 13.09
C GLU A 18 9.46 -27.29 13.55
N LEU A 19 8.34 -26.73 14.01
CA LEU A 19 8.29 -25.41 14.63
C LEU A 19 9.16 -25.46 15.90
N PRO A 20 10.20 -24.61 16.06
CA PRO A 20 11.12 -24.64 17.20
C PRO A 20 10.52 -24.13 18.52
N PHE A 21 9.20 -24.10 18.68
CA PHE A 21 8.51 -23.63 19.88
C PHE A 21 7.34 -24.51 20.32
N LEU A 22 7.50 -25.82 20.29
CA LEU A 22 6.67 -26.69 21.12
C LEU A 22 7.32 -26.73 22.50
N VAL A 23 6.73 -26.01 23.46
CA VAL A 23 7.07 -26.17 24.89
C VAL A 23 6.74 -27.61 25.28
N PRO A 24 7.67 -28.35 25.95
CA PRO A 24 7.40 -29.72 26.40
C PRO A 24 6.19 -29.78 27.32
N GLU A 25 5.42 -30.84 27.20
CA GLU A 25 4.13 -31.07 27.87
C GLU A 25 4.22 -31.14 29.41
N GLU A 26 5.39 -30.99 30.01
CA GLU A 26 5.64 -31.14 31.46
C GLU A 26 5.46 -29.85 32.29
N GLU A 27 5.14 -28.70 31.69
CA GLU A 27 4.84 -27.47 32.48
C GLU A 27 3.40 -27.00 32.32
N ARG A 28 2.43 -27.91 32.41
CA ARG A 28 1.04 -27.48 32.59
C ARG A 28 0.80 -27.07 34.04
N ALA A 29 0.51 -25.80 34.22
CA ALA A 29 0.00 -25.27 35.50
C ALA A 29 -1.33 -25.95 35.88
N PRO A 30 -1.64 -26.12 37.17
CA PRO A 30 -2.84 -26.82 37.63
C PRO A 30 -4.12 -26.09 37.17
N GLU A 31 -5.15 -26.89 36.83
CA GLU A 31 -6.46 -26.41 36.40
C GLU A 31 -7.04 -25.33 37.33
N PRO A 32 -7.64 -24.25 36.76
CA PRO A 32 -8.34 -23.27 37.58
C PRO A 32 -9.64 -23.85 38.15
N LEU A 33 -9.81 -23.65 39.46
CA LEU A 33 -11.02 -23.97 40.22
C LEU A 33 -12.29 -23.41 39.53
N ALA A 34 -13.32 -24.25 39.44
CA ALA A 34 -14.61 -23.96 38.84
C ALA A 34 -15.25 -22.67 39.39
N ALA A 35 -15.67 -21.79 38.50
CA ALA A 35 -16.44 -20.60 38.83
C ALA A 35 -17.88 -20.99 39.28
N PRO A 36 -18.50 -20.24 40.23
CA PRO A 36 -19.83 -20.55 40.73
C PRO A 36 -20.91 -20.31 39.62
N ALA A 37 -21.87 -21.22 39.58
CA ALA A 37 -22.99 -21.25 38.63
C ALA A 37 -23.76 -19.92 38.58
N ALA A 38 -23.94 -19.38 37.38
CA ALA A 38 -24.81 -18.24 37.12
C ALA A 38 -26.27 -18.60 37.28
N LYS A 39 -27.05 -17.73 37.90
CA LYS A 39 -28.52 -17.84 38.05
C LYS A 39 -29.20 -17.79 36.67
N PRO A 40 -30.25 -18.53 36.44
CA PRO A 40 -31.00 -18.52 35.18
C PRO A 40 -31.66 -17.15 34.96
N ALA A 41 -31.47 -16.63 33.75
CA ALA A 41 -32.12 -15.41 33.24
C ALA A 41 -33.63 -15.69 33.00
N ALA A 42 -34.47 -14.68 33.29
CA ALA A 42 -35.90 -14.70 33.02
C ALA A 42 -36.18 -14.77 31.51
N PRO A 43 -37.33 -15.36 31.10
CA PRO A 43 -37.64 -15.49 29.68
C PRO A 43 -37.96 -14.12 29.05
N MET A 44 -37.32 -13.82 27.93
CA MET A 44 -37.61 -12.66 27.09
C MET A 44 -38.91 -12.94 26.27
N GLU A 45 -39.82 -11.98 26.28
CA GLU A 45 -41.01 -11.97 25.40
C GLU A 45 -40.58 -11.84 23.93
N PRO A 46 -41.34 -12.45 23.00
CA PRO A 46 -41.01 -12.39 21.59
C PRO A 46 -41.29 -10.99 21.02
N VAL A 47 -40.27 -10.37 20.44
CA VAL A 47 -40.40 -9.15 19.63
C VAL A 47 -41.03 -9.55 18.29
N ALA A 48 -42.13 -8.87 17.92
CA ALA A 48 -42.85 -9.09 16.68
C ALA A 48 -41.98 -8.84 15.47
N ASP A 49 -41.95 -9.80 14.54
CA ASP A 49 -41.33 -9.71 13.21
C ASP A 49 -41.98 -8.61 12.38
N GLU A 50 -41.24 -7.53 12.10
CA GLU A 50 -41.58 -6.66 10.97
C GLU A 50 -41.07 -7.32 9.67
N PRO A 51 -41.87 -7.41 8.61
CA PRO A 51 -41.47 -8.06 7.38
C PRO A 51 -40.45 -7.20 6.61
N THR A 52 -39.26 -7.72 6.44
CA THR A 52 -38.22 -7.21 5.53
C THR A 52 -38.77 -7.11 4.11
N ARG A 53 -38.96 -5.91 3.60
CA ARG A 53 -39.37 -5.63 2.23
C ARG A 53 -38.25 -6.09 1.27
N ILE A 54 -38.43 -7.29 0.72
CA ILE A 54 -37.60 -7.74 -0.42
C ILE A 54 -38.13 -7.00 -1.65
N MET A 55 -37.31 -6.09 -2.20
CA MET A 55 -37.52 -5.52 -3.52
C MET A 55 -37.29 -6.63 -4.56
N THR A 56 -38.37 -7.24 -5.04
CA THR A 56 -38.34 -8.10 -6.21
C THR A 56 -38.14 -7.22 -7.46
N LEU A 57 -36.98 -7.31 -8.09
CA LEU A 57 -36.77 -6.84 -9.46
C LEU A 57 -37.70 -7.64 -10.40
N GLY A 58 -38.66 -6.95 -11.00
CA GLY A 58 -39.55 -7.53 -11.99
C GLY A 58 -38.80 -8.16 -13.14
N LYS A 59 -39.10 -9.40 -13.45
CA LYS A 59 -38.73 -10.08 -14.69
C LYS A 59 -39.39 -9.32 -15.84
N THR A 60 -38.61 -8.57 -16.62
CA THR A 60 -39.03 -8.14 -17.95
C THR A 60 -38.93 -9.35 -18.88
N ALA A 61 -40.07 -9.71 -19.46
CA ALA A 61 -40.19 -10.73 -20.49
C ALA A 61 -39.33 -10.34 -21.71
N ALA A 62 -38.53 -11.29 -22.20
CA ALA A 62 -37.85 -11.16 -23.46
C ALA A 62 -38.87 -11.14 -24.60
N PRO A 63 -38.75 -10.23 -25.58
CA PRO A 63 -39.56 -10.33 -26.80
C PRO A 63 -38.95 -11.43 -27.69
N ALA A 64 -39.83 -12.31 -28.14
CA ALA A 64 -39.54 -13.25 -29.21
C ALA A 64 -39.28 -12.45 -30.51
N VAL A 65 -38.13 -12.64 -31.10
CA VAL A 65 -37.82 -12.10 -32.46
C VAL A 65 -37.51 -13.28 -33.35
N ASP A 66 -38.51 -13.70 -34.10
CA ASP A 66 -38.35 -14.41 -35.35
C ASP A 66 -38.11 -13.35 -36.45
N GLU A 67 -36.88 -13.17 -36.86
CA GLU A 67 -36.55 -12.54 -38.14
C GLU A 67 -35.51 -13.39 -38.89
N PRO A 68 -35.71 -13.61 -40.20
CA PRO A 68 -34.81 -14.43 -41.00
C PRO A 68 -33.46 -13.71 -41.20
N THR A 69 -32.41 -14.47 -41.03
CA THR A 69 -31.01 -14.06 -41.28
C THR A 69 -30.85 -13.48 -42.69
N ARG A 70 -30.74 -12.17 -42.82
CA ARG A 70 -30.35 -11.49 -44.05
C ARG A 70 -28.86 -11.73 -44.29
N VAL A 71 -28.55 -12.51 -45.32
CA VAL A 71 -27.19 -12.62 -45.86
C VAL A 71 -26.83 -11.26 -46.46
N ILE A 72 -25.96 -10.52 -45.86
CA ILE A 72 -25.40 -9.29 -46.42
C ILE A 72 -24.26 -9.71 -47.33
N THR A 73 -24.50 -9.62 -48.65
CA THR A 73 -23.44 -9.72 -49.67
C THR A 73 -22.62 -8.43 -49.61
N LEU A 74 -21.38 -8.52 -49.17
CA LEU A 74 -20.44 -7.40 -49.18
C LEU A 74 -20.03 -7.15 -50.63
N GLU A 75 -20.54 -6.07 -51.21
CA GLU A 75 -19.99 -5.53 -52.46
C GLU A 75 -18.57 -5.00 -52.20
N LYS A 76 -17.68 -5.33 -53.15
CA LYS A 76 -16.28 -4.88 -53.10
C LYS A 76 -16.25 -3.34 -53.06
N PRO A 77 -15.55 -2.72 -52.10
CA PRO A 77 -15.47 -1.27 -52.02
C PRO A 77 -14.80 -0.71 -53.30
N ALA A 78 -15.40 0.33 -53.86
CA ALA A 78 -14.79 1.13 -54.92
C ALA A 78 -13.49 1.77 -54.36
N GLU A 79 -12.46 1.83 -55.20
CA GLU A 79 -11.21 2.52 -54.86
C GLU A 79 -11.52 3.97 -54.48
N PRO A 80 -11.01 4.45 -53.34
CA PRO A 80 -11.19 5.83 -52.96
C PRO A 80 -10.45 6.75 -53.96
N PRO A 81 -11.03 7.93 -54.27
CA PRO A 81 -10.34 8.91 -55.09
C PRO A 81 -9.02 9.34 -54.42
N ALA A 82 -8.00 9.57 -55.25
CA ALA A 82 -6.69 10.05 -54.76
C ALA A 82 -6.87 11.31 -53.94
N VAL A 83 -6.61 11.19 -52.62
CA VAL A 83 -6.58 12.34 -51.69
C VAL A 83 -5.22 13.00 -51.85
N GLU A 84 -5.21 14.21 -52.44
CA GLU A 84 -4.02 15.07 -52.36
C GLU A 84 -3.71 15.30 -50.88
N LEU A 85 -2.56 14.81 -50.42
CA LEU A 85 -2.07 15.07 -49.09
C LEU A 85 -1.82 16.57 -48.94
N PRO A 86 -2.39 17.23 -47.91
CA PRO A 86 -2.04 18.62 -47.64
C PRO A 86 -0.56 18.75 -47.40
N GLU A 87 0.06 19.80 -47.95
CA GLU A 87 1.46 20.13 -47.71
C GLU A 87 1.77 20.13 -46.21
N ALA A 88 2.89 19.49 -45.84
CA ALA A 88 3.32 19.42 -44.46
C ALA A 88 3.42 20.85 -43.87
N PRO A 89 2.86 21.10 -42.69
CA PRO A 89 2.92 22.42 -42.09
C PRO A 89 4.40 22.82 -41.86
N THR A 90 4.75 23.99 -42.31
CA THR A 90 6.05 24.63 -42.08
C THR A 90 6.42 24.53 -40.58
N PRO A 91 7.63 24.10 -40.24
CA PRO A 91 8.03 24.01 -38.82
C PRO A 91 7.85 25.37 -38.16
N GLN A 92 6.91 25.45 -37.20
CA GLN A 92 6.78 26.63 -36.36
C GLN A 92 8.05 26.73 -35.51
N PRO A 93 8.56 27.95 -35.25
CA PRO A 93 9.71 28.13 -34.37
C PRO A 93 9.40 27.52 -33.02
N VAL A 94 10.24 26.59 -32.60
CA VAL A 94 10.16 25.97 -31.28
C VAL A 94 10.20 27.12 -30.27
N LYS A 95 9.10 27.33 -29.54
CA LYS A 95 9.08 28.29 -28.44
C LYS A 95 10.22 27.93 -27.51
N GLU A 96 11.20 28.80 -27.39
CA GLU A 96 12.30 28.63 -26.44
C GLU A 96 11.73 28.26 -25.08
N ARG A 97 12.22 27.15 -24.54
CA ARG A 97 11.88 26.72 -23.19
C ARG A 97 12.21 27.88 -22.25
N PRO A 98 11.27 28.40 -21.45
CA PRO A 98 11.57 29.49 -20.55
C PRO A 98 12.78 29.13 -19.69
N ALA A 99 13.68 30.09 -19.52
CA ALA A 99 14.87 29.96 -18.68
C ALA A 99 14.49 29.34 -17.32
N PRO A 100 15.35 28.50 -16.70
CA PRO A 100 15.03 27.89 -15.44
C PRO A 100 14.64 28.96 -14.43
N ALA A 101 13.43 28.87 -13.94
CA ALA A 101 12.93 29.72 -12.86
C ALA A 101 13.89 29.62 -11.67
N ALA A 102 14.05 30.74 -10.92
CA ALA A 102 14.83 30.77 -9.69
C ALA A 102 14.59 29.48 -8.87
N PRO A 103 15.60 28.94 -8.15
CA PRO A 103 15.50 27.63 -7.51
C PRO A 103 14.23 27.56 -6.68
N ALA A 104 13.28 26.74 -7.15
CA ALA A 104 12.02 26.53 -6.44
C ALA A 104 12.37 26.08 -5.02
N ALA A 105 11.74 26.69 -4.02
CA ALA A 105 11.97 26.31 -2.62
C ALA A 105 11.88 24.78 -2.50
N ALA A 106 12.86 24.18 -1.83
CA ALA A 106 12.97 22.73 -1.70
C ALA A 106 11.62 22.13 -1.25
N ARG A 107 11.14 21.10 -1.95
CA ARG A 107 9.93 20.36 -1.58
C ARG A 107 10.18 19.57 -0.30
N ARG A 108 9.16 19.36 0.47
CA ARG A 108 9.23 18.78 1.81
C ARG A 108 8.51 17.45 1.86
N VAL A 109 9.20 16.41 2.33
CA VAL A 109 8.63 15.07 2.46
C VAL A 109 8.58 14.65 3.91
N LEU A 110 7.44 14.08 4.31
CA LEU A 110 7.24 13.40 5.59
C LEU A 110 7.11 11.90 5.35
N ILE A 111 7.95 11.09 6.02
CA ILE A 111 7.99 9.63 5.84
C ILE A 111 7.72 8.97 7.19
N SER A 112 6.64 8.23 7.32
CA SER A 112 6.39 7.41 8.52
C SER A 112 7.17 6.10 8.47
N GLY A 113 7.70 5.66 9.64
CA GLY A 113 8.59 4.50 9.70
C GLY A 113 9.92 4.74 8.95
N GLY A 114 10.43 5.99 8.99
CA GLY A 114 11.54 6.44 8.17
C GLY A 114 12.93 6.07 8.69
N ALA A 115 13.07 5.48 9.89
CA ALA A 115 14.37 5.26 10.49
C ALA A 115 15.11 4.00 9.99
N ARG A 116 14.44 3.07 9.32
CA ARG A 116 15.02 1.80 8.85
C ARG A 116 14.37 1.29 7.55
N GLY A 117 14.97 0.24 6.97
CA GLY A 117 14.41 -0.47 5.80
C GLY A 117 14.06 0.48 4.65
N ILE A 118 12.88 0.25 4.04
CA ILE A 118 12.36 1.04 2.92
C ILE A 118 12.24 2.53 3.29
N GLY A 119 11.80 2.84 4.51
CA GLY A 119 11.65 4.22 4.94
C GLY A 119 12.97 5.00 4.99
N ALA A 120 14.05 4.39 5.50
CA ALA A 120 15.36 5.02 5.53
C ALA A 120 15.98 5.14 4.12
N ALA A 121 15.80 4.14 3.27
CA ALA A 121 16.21 4.22 1.87
C ALA A 121 15.44 5.34 1.14
N ALA A 122 14.13 5.47 1.39
CA ALA A 122 13.33 6.56 0.87
C ALA A 122 13.84 7.93 1.37
N ALA A 123 14.13 8.06 2.67
CA ALA A 123 14.68 9.30 3.22
C ALA A 123 15.99 9.72 2.50
N ARG A 124 16.92 8.79 2.29
CA ARG A 124 18.15 9.04 1.54
C ARG A 124 17.87 9.44 0.08
N ALA A 125 16.97 8.71 -0.58
CA ALA A 125 16.63 8.97 -1.98
C ALA A 125 15.96 10.33 -2.17
N PHE A 126 15.04 10.72 -1.29
CA PHE A 126 14.41 12.03 -1.30
C PHE A 126 15.40 13.16 -1.00
N ALA A 127 16.28 12.99 -0.02
CA ALA A 127 17.34 13.96 0.26
C ALA A 127 18.27 14.15 -0.95
N ALA A 128 18.71 13.06 -1.60
CA ALA A 128 19.49 13.09 -2.83
C ALA A 128 18.75 13.78 -3.99
N ALA A 129 17.41 13.71 -4.02
CA ALA A 129 16.57 14.41 -4.99
C ALA A 129 16.29 15.88 -4.60
N GLY A 130 16.91 16.41 -3.55
CA GLY A 130 16.79 17.81 -3.13
C GLY A 130 15.57 18.14 -2.27
N TYR A 131 14.90 17.13 -1.70
CA TYR A 131 13.82 17.36 -0.75
C TYR A 131 14.36 17.63 0.66
N GLN A 132 13.67 18.49 1.39
CA GLN A 132 13.80 18.55 2.84
C GLN A 132 13.03 17.38 3.44
N VAL A 133 13.68 16.59 4.31
CA VAL A 133 13.16 15.30 4.79
C VAL A 133 12.80 15.38 6.26
N ALA A 134 11.59 14.92 6.60
CA ALA A 134 11.21 14.57 7.97
C ALA A 134 10.86 13.08 8.03
N VAL A 135 11.28 12.42 9.09
CA VAL A 135 10.94 11.02 9.34
C VAL A 135 10.25 10.85 10.68
N LEU A 136 9.23 9.98 10.71
CA LEU A 136 8.64 9.54 11.97
C LEU A 136 9.18 8.15 12.30
N TYR A 137 9.57 7.94 13.55
CA TYR A 137 10.00 6.66 14.09
C TYR A 137 9.28 6.34 15.39
N HIS A 138 9.13 5.05 15.75
CA HIS A 138 8.44 4.67 16.99
C HIS A 138 9.44 4.36 18.12
N GLN A 139 10.29 3.36 17.94
CA GLN A 139 11.14 2.82 19.02
C GLN A 139 12.63 2.99 18.78
N ASN A 140 13.10 2.97 17.55
CA ASN A 140 14.53 2.93 17.24
C ASN A 140 15.12 4.35 17.13
N ALA A 141 15.29 5.00 18.31
CA ALA A 141 15.88 6.33 18.38
C ALA A 141 17.34 6.37 17.88
N ALA A 142 18.11 5.30 18.11
CA ALA A 142 19.51 5.23 17.64
C ALA A 142 19.58 5.25 16.10
N ALA A 143 18.74 4.47 15.42
CA ALA A 143 18.69 4.50 13.96
C ALA A 143 18.19 5.84 13.42
N ALA A 144 17.24 6.49 14.09
CA ALA A 144 16.74 7.80 13.75
C ALA A 144 17.86 8.87 13.86
N ALA A 145 18.59 8.89 14.98
CA ALA A 145 19.72 9.80 15.18
C ALA A 145 20.86 9.55 14.18
N ALA A 146 21.15 8.29 13.85
CA ALA A 146 22.13 7.97 12.82
C ALA A 146 21.71 8.48 11.42
N LEU A 147 20.42 8.42 11.11
CA LEU A 147 19.90 8.96 9.85
C LEU A 147 20.00 10.49 9.79
N GLU A 148 19.70 11.20 10.88
CA GLU A 148 19.87 12.66 10.95
C GLU A 148 21.34 13.08 10.75
N GLN A 149 22.29 12.30 11.32
CA GLN A 149 23.71 12.55 11.11
C GLN A 149 24.16 12.30 9.66
N GLN A 150 23.55 11.31 8.98
CA GLN A 150 23.84 11.00 7.57
C GLN A 150 23.24 12.01 6.60
N LEU A 151 22.10 12.60 6.94
CA LEU A 151 21.32 13.47 6.06
C LEU A 151 21.21 14.88 6.66
N PRO A 152 22.11 15.82 6.31
CA PRO A 152 22.05 17.18 6.81
C PRO A 152 20.68 17.82 6.53
N GLY A 153 20.04 18.35 7.60
CA GLY A 153 18.72 18.97 7.52
C GLY A 153 17.53 17.98 7.57
N CYS A 154 17.79 16.69 7.71
CA CYS A 154 16.75 15.72 8.06
C CYS A 154 16.35 15.91 9.53
N ILE A 155 15.05 15.79 9.80
CA ILE A 155 14.53 15.80 11.17
C ILE A 155 13.82 14.49 11.47
N ALA A 156 14.10 13.91 12.63
CA ALA A 156 13.48 12.66 13.08
C ALA A 156 12.62 12.93 14.32
N ILE A 157 11.35 12.56 14.26
CA ILE A 157 10.38 12.80 15.33
C ILE A 157 9.80 11.47 15.80
N GLN A 158 9.77 11.24 17.10
CA GLN A 158 9.14 10.06 17.67
C GLN A 158 7.63 10.13 17.52
N CYS A 159 7.02 9.05 16.99
CA CYS A 159 5.58 8.96 16.77
C CYS A 159 5.12 7.49 16.76
N ASP A 160 4.16 7.15 17.61
CA ASP A 160 3.36 5.95 17.40
C ASP A 160 2.20 6.29 16.45
N VAL A 161 2.28 5.81 15.21
CA VAL A 161 1.26 6.07 14.20
C VAL A 161 -0.11 5.48 14.53
N ALA A 162 -0.17 4.45 15.39
CA ALA A 162 -1.42 3.89 15.87
C ALA A 162 -2.18 4.86 16.81
N SER A 163 -1.49 5.83 17.40
CA SER A 163 -2.09 6.84 18.27
C SER A 163 -2.36 8.13 17.49
N ARG A 164 -3.63 8.50 17.37
CA ARG A 164 -4.04 9.77 16.74
C ARG A 164 -3.38 10.97 17.42
N ALA A 165 -3.38 11.03 18.74
CA ALA A 165 -2.77 12.12 19.49
C ALA A 165 -1.25 12.23 19.25
N SER A 166 -0.55 11.08 19.17
CA SER A 166 0.87 11.06 18.81
C SER A 166 1.12 11.58 17.40
N CYS A 167 0.26 11.22 16.43
CA CYS A 167 0.32 11.73 15.05
C CYS A 167 0.11 13.26 15.01
N GLU A 168 -0.82 13.80 15.77
CA GLU A 168 -1.09 15.24 15.83
C GLU A 168 0.10 16.04 16.35
N LEU A 169 0.69 15.59 17.47
CA LEU A 169 1.88 16.20 18.04
C LEU A 169 3.07 16.16 17.06
N ALA A 170 3.33 14.99 16.50
CA ALA A 170 4.42 14.80 15.55
C ALA A 170 4.23 15.63 14.27
N PHE A 171 3.03 15.62 13.70
CA PHE A 171 2.73 16.38 12.49
C PHE A 171 2.87 17.89 12.71
N HIS A 172 2.39 18.39 13.85
CA HIS A 172 2.56 19.79 14.23
C HIS A 172 4.05 20.16 14.39
N ALA A 173 4.86 19.31 15.02
CA ALA A 173 6.30 19.54 15.13
C ALA A 173 6.99 19.57 13.74
N VAL A 174 6.58 18.71 12.81
CA VAL A 174 7.05 18.75 11.42
C VAL A 174 6.67 20.07 10.75
N GLU A 175 5.42 20.53 10.89
CA GLU A 175 4.98 21.79 10.30
C GLU A 175 5.71 23.00 10.91
N GLN A 176 5.99 23.00 12.21
CA GLN A 176 6.79 24.04 12.84
C GLN A 176 8.22 24.10 12.28
N ALA A 177 8.85 22.92 12.11
CA ALA A 177 10.23 22.85 11.64
C ALA A 177 10.40 23.11 10.14
N MET A 178 9.44 22.64 9.33
CA MET A 178 9.51 22.67 7.86
C MET A 178 8.51 23.63 7.21
N GLY A 179 7.53 24.15 7.95
CA GLY A 179 6.48 25.04 7.48
C GLY A 179 5.33 24.36 6.75
N ARG A 180 5.54 23.21 6.11
CA ARG A 180 4.48 22.45 5.41
C ARG A 180 4.98 21.04 5.05
N VAL A 181 4.05 20.18 4.63
CA VAL A 181 4.33 18.88 4.02
C VAL A 181 3.85 18.90 2.57
N ASP A 182 4.74 18.68 1.59
CA ASP A 182 4.41 18.62 0.17
C ASP A 182 4.21 17.18 -0.32
N VAL A 183 4.89 16.23 0.32
CA VAL A 183 4.78 14.80 0.05
C VAL A 183 4.64 14.05 1.36
N LEU A 184 3.63 13.20 1.45
CA LEU A 184 3.45 12.28 2.57
C LEU A 184 3.69 10.86 2.11
N VAL A 185 4.63 10.15 2.76
CA VAL A 185 4.90 8.71 2.54
C VAL A 185 4.44 7.93 3.77
N CYS A 186 3.31 7.24 3.66
CA CYS A 186 2.79 6.32 4.68
C CYS A 186 3.47 4.96 4.51
N ASN A 187 4.62 4.78 5.19
CA ASN A 187 5.44 3.58 5.11
C ASN A 187 5.47 2.79 6.43
N ALA A 188 5.18 3.42 7.56
CA ALA A 188 5.16 2.72 8.85
C ALA A 188 4.31 1.45 8.80
N GLY A 189 4.86 0.36 9.33
CA GLY A 189 4.17 -0.93 9.35
C GLY A 189 4.89 -1.95 10.22
N ILE A 190 4.12 -2.94 10.62
CA ILE A 190 4.56 -4.17 11.30
C ILE A 190 4.08 -5.37 10.50
N ALA A 191 4.78 -6.48 10.62
CA ALA A 191 4.40 -7.78 10.06
C ALA A 191 4.46 -8.84 11.16
N GLN A 192 3.64 -9.86 11.02
CA GLN A 192 3.62 -11.01 11.90
C GLN A 192 3.13 -12.22 11.10
N GLN A 193 3.86 -13.32 11.17
CA GLN A 193 3.43 -14.60 10.66
C GLN A 193 2.79 -15.40 11.79
N LYS A 194 1.54 -15.84 11.59
CA LYS A 194 0.78 -16.59 12.58
C LYS A 194 -0.37 -17.33 11.91
N LEU A 195 -0.69 -18.53 12.39
CA LEU A 195 -1.89 -19.25 11.94
C LEU A 195 -3.14 -18.42 12.23
N PHE A 196 -4.09 -18.43 11.32
CA PHE A 196 -5.31 -17.61 11.45
C PHE A 196 -6.06 -17.88 12.74
N THR A 197 -6.16 -19.15 13.14
CA THR A 197 -6.82 -19.60 14.38
C THR A 197 -6.18 -19.06 15.65
N ASP A 198 -4.91 -18.69 15.59
CA ASP A 198 -4.12 -18.29 16.74
C ASP A 198 -3.98 -16.76 16.87
N ILE A 199 -4.41 -16.02 15.83
CA ILE A 199 -4.40 -14.55 15.87
C ILE A 199 -5.40 -14.08 16.91
N THR A 200 -4.92 -13.36 17.95
CA THR A 200 -5.80 -12.78 18.96
C THR A 200 -6.47 -11.51 18.45
N PRO A 201 -7.63 -11.11 19.04
CA PRO A 201 -8.27 -9.84 18.71
C PRO A 201 -7.34 -8.63 18.90
N GLU A 202 -6.47 -8.65 19.88
CA GLU A 202 -5.51 -7.57 20.17
C GLU A 202 -4.42 -7.48 19.11
N GLU A 203 -3.90 -8.62 18.64
CA GLU A 203 -2.93 -8.69 17.54
C GLU A 203 -3.54 -8.22 16.23
N TRP A 204 -4.78 -8.65 15.95
CA TRP A 204 -5.57 -8.17 14.81
C TRP A 204 -5.71 -6.65 14.85
N GLN A 205 -6.18 -6.10 15.99
CA GLN A 205 -6.40 -4.67 16.14
C GLN A 205 -5.07 -3.89 16.00
N ARG A 206 -4.00 -4.36 16.66
CA ARG A 206 -2.68 -3.72 16.57
C ARG A 206 -2.16 -3.70 15.14
N MET A 207 -2.38 -4.77 14.38
CA MET A 207 -2.00 -4.85 12.96
C MET A 207 -2.74 -3.80 12.11
N LEU A 208 -4.05 -3.64 12.34
CA LEU A 208 -4.84 -2.62 11.65
C LEU A 208 -4.43 -1.21 12.09
N ASP A 209 -4.25 -0.99 13.38
CA ASP A 209 -3.93 0.33 13.93
C ASP A 209 -2.62 0.89 13.38
N VAL A 210 -1.59 0.06 13.29
CA VAL A 210 -0.29 0.50 12.77
C VAL A 210 -0.31 0.60 11.25
N ASN A 211 -0.75 -0.47 10.56
CA ASN A 211 -0.58 -0.57 9.10
C ASN A 211 -1.64 0.20 8.29
N LEU A 212 -2.83 0.46 8.86
CA LEU A 212 -3.94 1.11 8.15
C LEU A 212 -4.37 2.41 8.84
N SER A 213 -4.76 2.36 10.12
CA SER A 213 -5.24 3.54 10.85
C SER A 213 -4.15 4.61 10.94
N GLY A 214 -2.88 4.21 11.10
CA GLY A 214 -1.75 5.15 11.11
C GLY A 214 -1.62 5.96 9.81
N ALA A 215 -1.81 5.32 8.67
CA ALA A 215 -1.84 6.01 7.38
C ALA A 215 -3.05 6.95 7.27
N PHE A 216 -4.23 6.52 7.72
CA PHE A 216 -5.43 7.35 7.78
C PHE A 216 -5.19 8.60 8.64
N HIS A 217 -4.61 8.46 9.84
CA HIS A 217 -4.32 9.60 10.72
C HIS A 217 -3.43 10.64 10.03
N LEU A 218 -2.33 10.21 9.44
CA LEU A 218 -1.39 11.10 8.77
C LEU A 218 -1.98 11.74 7.51
N CYS A 219 -2.73 10.99 6.70
CA CYS A 219 -3.43 11.54 5.54
C CYS A 219 -4.43 12.62 5.95
N GLN A 220 -5.22 12.38 7.01
CA GLN A 220 -6.21 13.34 7.49
C GLN A 220 -5.56 14.63 8.01
N LEU A 221 -4.35 14.57 8.55
CA LEU A 221 -3.59 15.74 9.00
C LEU A 221 -2.98 16.51 7.83
N ALA A 222 -2.44 15.81 6.83
CA ALA A 222 -1.74 16.42 5.71
C ALA A 222 -2.69 17.06 4.67
N LEU A 223 -3.82 16.40 4.39
CA LEU A 223 -4.75 16.76 3.33
C LEU A 223 -5.25 18.21 3.40
N PRO A 224 -5.72 18.75 4.53
CA PRO A 224 -6.26 20.12 4.57
C PRO A 224 -5.24 21.17 4.09
N GLY A 225 -3.97 21.01 4.47
CA GLY A 225 -2.88 21.87 4.01
C GLY A 225 -2.61 21.73 2.51
N MET A 226 -2.56 20.51 2.02
CA MET A 226 -2.35 20.21 0.62
C MET A 226 -3.49 20.73 -0.26
N ILE A 227 -4.75 20.55 0.15
CA ILE A 227 -5.96 21.04 -0.56
C ILE A 227 -5.94 22.56 -0.71
N ARG A 228 -5.69 23.28 0.39
CA ARG A 228 -5.63 24.75 0.36
C ARG A 228 -4.59 25.27 -0.62
N ARG A 229 -3.47 24.57 -0.78
CA ARG A 229 -2.40 24.96 -1.71
C ARG A 229 -2.61 24.41 -3.13
N LYS A 230 -3.59 23.52 -3.32
CA LYS A 230 -3.78 22.73 -4.56
C LYS A 230 -2.49 22.02 -4.99
N GLN A 231 -1.70 21.58 -4.03
CA GLN A 231 -0.40 20.97 -4.24
C GLN A 231 -0.10 19.99 -3.10
N GLY A 232 0.17 18.76 -3.45
CA GLY A 232 0.53 17.70 -2.52
C GLY A 232 0.61 16.35 -3.23
N ARG A 233 1.22 15.36 -2.58
CA ARG A 233 1.25 13.97 -3.03
C ARG A 233 1.17 13.05 -1.83
N ILE A 234 0.37 11.99 -1.96
CA ILE A 234 0.25 10.94 -0.95
C ILE A 234 0.74 9.64 -1.56
N LEU A 235 1.69 9.00 -0.89
CA LEU A 235 2.23 7.70 -1.26
C LEU A 235 2.01 6.74 -0.09
N THR A 236 1.40 5.59 -0.35
CA THR A 236 1.23 4.53 0.64
C THR A 236 2.08 3.33 0.27
N VAL A 237 2.71 2.70 1.26
CA VAL A 237 3.48 1.48 1.05
C VAL A 237 2.66 0.29 1.56
N SER A 238 2.02 -0.39 0.61
CA SER A 238 1.26 -1.61 0.85
C SER A 238 2.19 -2.84 0.85
N SER A 239 1.81 -3.90 0.20
CA SER A 239 2.55 -5.16 0.02
C SER A 239 1.93 -5.94 -1.15
N MET A 240 2.68 -6.85 -1.74
CA MET A 240 2.13 -7.86 -2.63
C MET A 240 1.01 -8.65 -1.95
N TRP A 241 1.12 -8.92 -0.64
CA TRP A 241 0.06 -9.57 0.14
C TRP A 241 -1.20 -8.72 0.31
N GLY A 242 -1.13 -7.41 0.14
CA GLY A 242 -2.30 -6.56 0.02
C GLY A 242 -3.07 -6.73 -1.31
N GLN A 243 -2.42 -7.29 -2.34
CA GLN A 243 -3.03 -7.56 -3.65
C GLN A 243 -3.60 -8.98 -3.73
N THR A 244 -2.89 -9.97 -3.18
CA THR A 244 -3.22 -11.40 -3.35
C THR A 244 -3.61 -12.11 -2.06
N GLY A 245 -3.28 -11.55 -0.90
CA GLY A 245 -3.29 -12.26 0.37
C GLY A 245 -2.05 -13.14 0.56
N GLY A 246 -1.60 -13.30 1.80
CA GLY A 246 -0.51 -14.19 2.20
C GLY A 246 -0.99 -15.22 3.21
N SER A 247 -0.59 -16.48 3.05
CA SER A 247 -0.80 -17.50 4.06
C SER A 247 -0.07 -17.12 5.35
N CYS A 248 -0.65 -17.43 6.50
CA CYS A 248 -0.13 -17.05 7.82
C CYS A 248 0.06 -15.54 8.06
N GLU A 249 -0.36 -14.69 7.13
CA GLU A 249 -0.29 -13.21 7.25
C GLU A 249 -1.66 -12.56 7.01
N VAL A 250 -2.75 -13.18 7.49
CA VAL A 250 -4.13 -12.78 7.17
C VAL A 250 -4.43 -11.35 7.63
N HIS A 251 -4.08 -11.00 8.87
CA HIS A 251 -4.31 -9.67 9.42
C HIS A 251 -3.41 -8.60 8.75
N TYR A 252 -2.16 -8.95 8.40
CA TYR A 252 -1.28 -8.08 7.63
C TYR A 252 -1.82 -7.85 6.22
N SER A 253 -2.24 -8.91 5.54
CA SER A 253 -2.85 -8.85 4.21
C SER A 253 -4.10 -7.98 4.19
N ALA A 254 -4.99 -8.13 5.19
CA ALA A 254 -6.19 -7.32 5.34
C ALA A 254 -5.85 -5.83 5.51
N ALA A 255 -4.88 -5.50 6.38
CA ALA A 255 -4.44 -4.12 6.60
C ALA A 255 -3.83 -3.51 5.33
N LYS A 256 -2.99 -4.28 4.61
CA LYS A 256 -2.33 -3.82 3.39
C LYS A 256 -3.29 -3.72 2.20
N ALA A 257 -4.31 -4.57 2.10
CA ALA A 257 -5.42 -4.42 1.16
C ALA A 257 -6.25 -3.15 1.47
N GLY A 258 -6.48 -2.87 2.77
CA GLY A 258 -7.12 -1.63 3.22
C GLY A 258 -6.39 -0.38 2.75
N LEU A 259 -5.04 -0.36 2.76
CA LEU A 259 -4.24 0.75 2.23
C LEU A 259 -4.45 0.96 0.72
N ILE A 260 -4.59 -0.11 -0.05
CA ILE A 260 -4.90 -0.02 -1.47
C ILE A 260 -6.27 0.64 -1.66
N GLY A 261 -7.27 0.23 -0.88
CA GLY A 261 -8.61 0.82 -0.87
C GLY A 261 -8.59 2.30 -0.50
N LEU A 262 -7.89 2.64 0.58
CA LEU A 262 -7.71 4.02 1.05
C LEU A 262 -7.08 4.90 -0.03
N THR A 263 -6.00 4.45 -0.67
CA THR A 263 -5.32 5.19 -1.73
C THR A 263 -6.23 5.45 -2.93
N LYS A 264 -6.94 4.42 -3.39
CA LYS A 264 -7.91 4.54 -4.50
C LYS A 264 -9.06 5.51 -4.16
N ALA A 265 -9.52 5.51 -2.91
CA ALA A 265 -10.55 6.44 -2.46
C ALA A 265 -10.01 7.88 -2.42
N LEU A 266 -8.83 8.10 -1.83
CA LEU A 266 -8.19 9.42 -1.76
C LEU A 266 -7.92 10.01 -3.14
N SER A 267 -7.48 9.20 -4.11
CA SER A 267 -7.25 9.66 -5.49
C SER A 267 -8.50 10.19 -6.20
N LYS A 268 -9.68 9.77 -5.75
CA LYS A 268 -10.98 10.22 -6.28
C LYS A 268 -11.57 11.36 -5.46
N TYR A 269 -11.33 11.37 -4.15
CA TYR A 269 -11.86 12.34 -3.21
C TYR A 269 -11.41 13.76 -3.56
N GLU A 270 -10.14 13.94 -3.92
CA GLU A 270 -9.54 15.25 -4.18
C GLU A 270 -9.47 15.63 -5.67
N ARG A 271 -10.48 15.23 -6.43
CA ARG A 271 -10.56 15.47 -7.88
C ARG A 271 -10.43 16.94 -8.27
N SER A 272 -10.93 17.86 -7.43
CA SER A 272 -10.90 19.30 -7.68
C SER A 272 -9.56 19.94 -7.33
N SER A 273 -8.74 19.32 -6.49
CA SER A 273 -7.43 19.83 -6.06
C SER A 273 -6.27 19.33 -6.91
N GLY A 274 -6.51 18.32 -7.78
CA GLY A 274 -5.48 17.74 -8.64
C GLY A 274 -4.36 17.03 -7.87
N MET A 275 -4.62 16.59 -6.63
CA MET A 275 -3.62 15.91 -5.80
C MET A 275 -3.62 14.40 -6.09
N PRO A 276 -2.52 13.85 -6.61
CA PRO A 276 -2.42 12.44 -6.85
C PRO A 276 -2.12 11.66 -5.55
N ALA A 277 -2.72 10.46 -5.47
CA ALA A 277 -2.40 9.45 -4.46
C ALA A 277 -1.96 8.16 -5.14
N TYR A 278 -0.89 7.54 -4.63
CA TYR A 278 -0.27 6.35 -5.20
C TYR A 278 -0.07 5.29 -4.13
N CYS A 279 -0.16 4.04 -4.54
CA CYS A 279 0.17 2.90 -3.70
C CYS A 279 1.35 2.14 -4.31
N VAL A 280 2.37 1.86 -3.51
CA VAL A 280 3.47 0.97 -3.88
C VAL A 280 3.26 -0.34 -3.13
N ALA A 281 3.37 -1.47 -3.83
CA ALA A 281 3.21 -2.82 -3.32
C ALA A 281 4.53 -3.59 -3.47
N PRO A 282 5.44 -3.51 -2.49
CA PRO A 282 6.68 -4.27 -2.52
C PRO A 282 6.42 -5.77 -2.41
N GLY A 283 7.28 -6.57 -3.03
CA GLY A 283 7.41 -8.00 -2.81
C GLY A 283 8.33 -8.31 -1.64
N VAL A 284 9.16 -9.35 -1.80
CA VAL A 284 10.16 -9.73 -0.80
C VAL A 284 11.35 -8.79 -0.92
N ILE A 285 11.48 -7.88 0.04
CA ILE A 285 12.53 -6.86 0.08
C ILE A 285 13.51 -7.20 1.21
N GLU A 286 14.80 -7.23 0.88
CA GLU A 286 15.86 -7.44 1.85
C GLU A 286 15.92 -6.29 2.85
N SER A 287 15.41 -6.51 4.05
CA SER A 287 15.27 -5.51 5.10
C SER A 287 15.33 -6.16 6.47
N ASP A 288 15.32 -5.34 7.53
CA ASP A 288 15.29 -5.82 8.93
C ASP A 288 14.09 -6.74 9.23
N LEU A 289 13.01 -6.64 8.45
CA LEU A 289 11.86 -7.55 8.58
C LEU A 289 12.23 -9.00 8.24
N MET A 290 13.31 -9.21 7.50
CA MET A 290 13.84 -10.53 7.15
C MET A 290 14.96 -11.00 8.08
N ALA A 291 15.17 -10.36 9.22
CA ALA A 291 16.23 -10.73 10.16
C ALA A 291 16.06 -12.15 10.74
N ALA A 292 14.83 -12.64 10.78
CA ALA A 292 14.51 -13.99 11.26
C ALA A 292 14.69 -15.09 10.19
N PHE A 293 14.85 -14.72 8.90
CA PHE A 293 14.98 -15.67 7.79
C PHE A 293 16.44 -16.16 7.67
N THR A 294 16.61 -17.46 7.51
CA THR A 294 17.92 -18.06 7.24
C THR A 294 18.43 -17.71 5.84
N ALA A 295 19.70 -18.01 5.56
CA ALA A 295 20.25 -17.84 4.22
C ALA A 295 19.54 -18.75 3.18
N GLU A 296 19.15 -19.95 3.61
CA GLU A 296 18.41 -20.92 2.82
C GLU A 296 16.99 -20.41 2.49
N ASP A 297 16.28 -19.84 3.46
CA ASP A 297 14.96 -19.23 3.24
C ASP A 297 15.03 -18.08 2.22
N LYS A 298 16.04 -17.24 2.37
CA LYS A 298 16.27 -16.12 1.43
C LYS A 298 16.61 -16.61 0.03
N ALA A 299 17.38 -17.69 -0.09
CA ALA A 299 17.71 -18.31 -1.37
C ALA A 299 16.47 -18.91 -2.05
N ALA A 300 15.61 -19.61 -1.28
CA ALA A 300 14.36 -20.17 -1.77
C ALA A 300 13.42 -19.06 -2.26
N LEU A 301 13.24 -17.98 -1.49
CA LEU A 301 12.43 -16.84 -1.88
C LEU A 301 12.98 -16.11 -3.12
N ALA A 302 14.32 -16.08 -3.28
CA ALA A 302 14.95 -15.52 -4.47
C ALA A 302 14.69 -16.39 -5.71
N GLU A 303 14.73 -17.72 -5.55
CA GLU A 303 14.42 -18.67 -6.63
C GLU A 303 12.95 -18.60 -7.07
N GLU A 304 12.02 -18.43 -6.12
CA GLU A 304 10.60 -18.23 -6.41
C GLU A 304 10.31 -16.89 -7.13
N THR A 305 11.20 -15.91 -6.95
CA THR A 305 11.04 -14.60 -7.58
C THR A 305 11.44 -14.65 -9.05
N PRO A 306 10.57 -14.31 -10.03
CA PRO A 306 10.90 -14.39 -11.46
C PRO A 306 12.19 -13.66 -11.88
N VAL A 307 12.56 -12.58 -11.19
CA VAL A 307 13.82 -11.85 -11.40
C VAL A 307 15.03 -12.59 -10.81
N GLY A 308 14.84 -13.68 -10.07
CA GLY A 308 15.90 -14.54 -9.51
C GLY A 308 16.65 -13.95 -8.31
N ARG A 309 16.08 -12.94 -7.64
CA ARG A 309 16.68 -12.32 -6.44
C ARG A 309 15.62 -11.60 -5.60
N LEU A 310 15.98 -11.30 -4.37
CA LEU A 310 15.20 -10.39 -3.53
C LEU A 310 15.33 -8.95 -4.04
N GLY A 311 14.31 -8.14 -3.75
CA GLY A 311 14.36 -6.70 -3.99
C GLY A 311 15.15 -5.97 -2.90
N THR A 312 15.57 -4.74 -3.17
CA THR A 312 16.24 -3.88 -2.19
C THR A 312 15.36 -2.70 -1.78
N PRO A 313 15.54 -2.16 -0.57
CA PRO A 313 14.84 -0.94 -0.13
C PRO A 313 15.03 0.23 -1.09
N GLU A 314 16.19 0.34 -1.73
CA GLU A 314 16.55 1.40 -2.68
C GLU A 314 15.72 1.31 -3.97
N GLU A 315 15.35 0.11 -4.42
CA GLU A 315 14.49 -0.07 -5.60
C GLU A 315 13.09 0.47 -5.34
N VAL A 316 12.55 0.21 -4.16
CA VAL A 316 11.26 0.78 -3.73
C VAL A 316 11.37 2.31 -3.58
N ALA A 317 12.45 2.79 -2.96
CA ALA A 317 12.68 4.21 -2.73
C ALA A 317 12.77 5.01 -4.03
N LYS A 318 13.42 4.48 -5.07
CA LYS A 318 13.50 5.13 -6.39
C LYS A 318 12.12 5.34 -7.01
N LEU A 319 11.23 4.36 -6.89
CA LEU A 319 9.86 4.50 -7.37
C LEU A 319 9.08 5.55 -6.56
N LEU A 320 9.24 5.58 -5.23
CA LEU A 320 8.60 6.59 -4.39
C LEU A 320 9.02 8.01 -4.79
N VAL A 321 10.31 8.23 -5.08
CA VAL A 321 10.82 9.54 -5.55
C VAL A 321 10.23 9.90 -6.92
N PHE A 322 10.19 8.96 -7.86
CA PHE A 322 9.56 9.18 -9.16
C PHE A 322 8.09 9.59 -9.03
N LEU A 323 7.31 8.85 -8.25
CA LEU A 323 5.89 9.12 -8.03
C LEU A 323 5.65 10.47 -7.31
N ALA A 324 6.59 10.91 -6.48
CA ALA A 324 6.56 12.22 -5.85
C ALA A 324 6.93 13.35 -6.81
N GLY A 325 7.58 13.06 -7.93
CA GLY A 325 8.04 14.02 -8.93
C GLY A 325 6.92 14.56 -9.83
N GLU A 326 7.26 15.52 -10.66
CA GLU A 326 6.32 16.16 -11.60
C GLU A 326 5.96 15.22 -12.77
N ASP A 327 6.88 14.35 -13.16
CA ASP A 327 6.70 13.40 -14.27
C ASP A 327 5.57 12.39 -14.01
N ALA A 328 5.20 12.16 -12.75
CA ALA A 328 4.07 11.32 -12.36
C ALA A 328 2.73 12.08 -12.28
N GLY A 329 2.64 13.33 -12.77
CA GLY A 329 1.49 14.20 -12.58
C GLY A 329 0.18 13.72 -13.21
N TYR A 330 0.24 12.87 -14.25
CA TYR A 330 -0.96 12.29 -14.87
C TYR A 330 -1.31 10.89 -14.36
N ILE A 331 -0.58 10.39 -13.39
CA ILE A 331 -0.82 9.11 -12.73
C ILE A 331 -1.52 9.36 -11.40
N THR A 332 -2.56 8.62 -11.06
CA THR A 332 -3.18 8.62 -9.73
C THR A 332 -4.00 7.36 -9.48
N GLY A 333 -4.18 6.97 -8.22
CA GLY A 333 -4.99 5.82 -7.81
C GLY A 333 -4.42 4.45 -8.21
N GLN A 334 -3.21 4.40 -8.76
CA GLN A 334 -2.58 3.18 -9.20
C GLN A 334 -1.84 2.47 -8.07
N VAL A 335 -1.73 1.14 -8.22
CA VAL A 335 -0.93 0.27 -7.35
C VAL A 335 0.25 -0.22 -8.18
N PHE A 336 1.45 0.12 -7.74
CA PHE A 336 2.70 -0.22 -8.42
C PHE A 336 3.39 -1.37 -7.70
N GLY A 337 3.47 -2.53 -8.33
CA GLY A 337 4.25 -3.66 -7.83
C GLY A 337 5.75 -3.40 -7.98
N VAL A 338 6.50 -3.58 -6.88
CA VAL A 338 7.98 -3.67 -6.88
C VAL A 338 8.31 -5.02 -6.26
N ASN A 339 8.01 -6.08 -6.99
CA ASN A 339 7.94 -7.43 -6.44
C ASN A 339 8.67 -8.49 -7.28
N GLY A 340 9.50 -8.07 -8.24
CA GLY A 340 10.27 -8.98 -9.09
C GLY A 340 9.42 -9.93 -9.95
N GLY A 341 8.13 -9.65 -10.14
CA GLY A 341 7.21 -10.48 -10.91
C GLY A 341 6.46 -11.55 -10.09
N LEU A 342 6.62 -11.58 -8.76
CA LEU A 342 5.88 -12.51 -7.88
C LEU A 342 4.36 -12.33 -7.97
N VAL A 343 3.92 -11.11 -8.22
CA VAL A 343 2.50 -10.76 -8.40
C VAL A 343 2.38 -9.87 -9.63
N ILE A 344 1.52 -10.28 -10.54
CA ILE A 344 1.22 -9.61 -11.81
C ILE A 344 -0.25 -9.24 -11.86
#